data_25e6ebf881ce24af4be48de2a360d6b9
#
_entry.id   25e6ebf881ce24af4be48de2a360d6b9
#
_cell.length_a   1.000
_cell.length_b   1.000
_cell.length_c   1.000
_cell.angle_alpha   90.00
_cell.angle_beta   90.00
_cell.angle_gamma   90.00
#
_symmetry.space_group_name_H-M   'P 1'
#
loop_
_entity.id
_entity.type
_entity.pdbx_description
1 polymer ?
#
loop_
_entity_poly.entity_id
_entity_poly.type
_entity_poly.pdbx_seq_one_letter_code
_entity_poly.pdbx_strand_id
1 'polypeptide(L)'
;MTTLLPFPIMFGIYYSVLYPLQNVLHIGKDVITKATDMMQTIPGVSSQFLSGQNAEMDIIKHFDALRGYLGDIFSASELDQIGFLSKGFHFLGLDLLQTPAGSDFWSFMWLIPVLCVVSAWFSQFVMTRSQPAMAGQKGCMKVLMYALPLMSAYFAYVMPGAVGFYWIISTLVSLLATLVVNKFYSHQQLTAKMEAQ
;
A
#
# COMPACT_ATOMS: atom_id res chain seq x y z
N MET A 1 6.48 -1.02 22.31
CA MET A 1 5.71 -2.08 21.67
C MET A 1 4.72 -1.62 20.58
N THR A 2 4.42 -0.34 20.46
CA THR A 2 3.50 0.22 19.45
C THR A 2 4.02 0.25 18.02
N THR A 3 5.33 0.10 17.81
CA THR A 3 5.97 0.21 16.48
C THR A 3 5.67 -0.96 15.54
N LEU A 4 5.27 -2.12 16.08
CA LEU A 4 4.97 -3.32 15.29
C LEU A 4 3.48 -3.45 14.90
N LEU A 5 2.61 -2.64 15.51
CA LEU A 5 1.15 -2.69 15.26
C LEU A 5 0.75 -2.37 13.80
N PRO A 6 1.43 -1.45 13.08
CA PRO A 6 1.08 -1.18 11.68
C PRO A 6 1.40 -2.31 10.71
N PHE A 7 2.35 -3.21 11.03
CA PHE A 7 2.77 -4.27 10.10
C PHE A 7 1.67 -5.28 9.75
N PRO A 8 0.90 -5.83 10.71
CA PRO A 8 -0.21 -6.72 10.37
C PRO A 8 -1.25 -6.07 9.46
N ILE A 9 -1.56 -4.79 9.70
CA ILE A 9 -2.51 -4.04 8.87
C ILE A 9 -1.93 -3.83 7.46
N MET A 10 -0.67 -3.46 7.37
CA MET A 10 0.04 -3.31 6.10
C MET A 10 0.04 -4.62 5.30
N PHE A 11 0.36 -5.75 5.94
CA PHE A 11 0.31 -7.06 5.28
C PHE A 11 -1.11 -7.42 4.85
N GLY A 12 -2.13 -7.14 5.67
CA GLY A 12 -3.52 -7.34 5.31
C GLY A 12 -3.92 -6.56 4.06
N ILE A 13 -3.57 -5.28 3.99
CA ILE A 13 -3.81 -4.43 2.81
C ILE A 13 -3.01 -4.95 1.61
N TYR A 14 -1.73 -5.28 1.79
CA TYR A 14 -0.87 -5.81 0.74
C TYR A 14 -1.47 -7.08 0.12
N TYR A 15 -1.88 -8.05 0.94
CA TYR A 15 -2.51 -9.29 0.45
C TYR A 15 -3.89 -9.04 -0.17
N SER A 16 -4.66 -8.08 0.34
CA SER A 16 -5.95 -7.70 -0.26
C SER A 16 -5.79 -7.05 -1.63
N VAL A 17 -4.69 -6.30 -1.84
CA VAL A 17 -4.39 -5.69 -3.15
C VAL A 17 -3.78 -6.70 -4.11
N LEU A 18 -2.92 -7.62 -3.64
CA LEU A 18 -2.33 -8.65 -4.50
C LEU A 18 -3.34 -9.71 -4.96
N TYR A 19 -4.26 -10.08 -4.08
CA TYR A 19 -5.25 -11.11 -4.32
C TYR A 19 -6.67 -10.57 -4.07
N PRO A 20 -7.11 -9.56 -4.84
CA PRO A 20 -8.36 -8.87 -4.57
C PRO A 20 -9.59 -9.73 -4.86
N LEU A 21 -9.54 -10.61 -5.85
CA LEU A 21 -10.65 -11.52 -6.16
C LEU A 21 -10.87 -12.53 -5.04
N GLN A 22 -9.78 -13.09 -4.50
CA GLN A 22 -9.84 -14.07 -3.42
C GLN A 22 -10.12 -13.41 -2.06
N ASN A 23 -9.40 -12.32 -1.71
CA ASN A 23 -9.41 -11.77 -0.35
C ASN A 23 -10.49 -10.69 -0.14
N VAL A 24 -10.90 -9.98 -1.19
CA VAL A 24 -11.93 -8.94 -1.10
C VAL A 24 -13.29 -9.46 -1.59
N LEU A 25 -13.31 -10.13 -2.75
CA LEU A 25 -14.56 -10.64 -3.34
C LEU A 25 -14.89 -12.08 -2.92
N HIS A 26 -13.98 -12.75 -2.21
CA HIS A 26 -14.13 -14.14 -1.74
C HIS A 26 -14.42 -15.15 -2.85
N ILE A 27 -13.92 -14.89 -4.06
CA ILE A 27 -14.06 -15.80 -5.20
C ILE A 27 -13.15 -17.03 -4.98
N GLY A 28 -13.66 -18.20 -5.30
CA GLY A 28 -12.93 -19.46 -5.13
C GLY A 28 -11.67 -19.51 -6.01
N LYS A 29 -10.58 -20.06 -5.46
CA LYS A 29 -9.30 -20.21 -6.19
C LYS A 29 -9.47 -20.98 -7.49
N ASP A 30 -10.34 -22.00 -7.50
CA ASP A 30 -10.60 -22.84 -8.67
C ASP A 30 -11.17 -22.02 -9.85
N VAL A 31 -12.04 -21.05 -9.53
CA VAL A 31 -12.64 -20.13 -10.52
C VAL A 31 -11.58 -19.18 -11.05
N ILE A 32 -10.75 -18.63 -10.17
CA ILE A 32 -9.65 -17.72 -10.53
C ILE A 32 -8.63 -18.45 -11.42
N THR A 33 -8.27 -19.70 -11.06
CA THR A 33 -7.33 -20.49 -11.84
C THR A 33 -7.88 -20.77 -13.25
N LYS A 34 -9.15 -21.17 -13.36
CA LYS A 34 -9.80 -21.36 -14.66
C LYS A 34 -9.80 -20.08 -15.51
N ALA A 35 -10.08 -18.93 -14.89
CA ALA A 35 -10.02 -17.65 -15.59
C ALA A 35 -8.60 -17.34 -16.07
N THR A 36 -7.59 -17.58 -15.25
CA THR A 36 -6.18 -17.36 -15.60
C THR A 36 -5.73 -18.28 -16.74
N ASP A 37 -6.09 -19.57 -16.67
CA ASP A 37 -5.76 -20.55 -17.71
C ASP A 37 -6.41 -20.18 -19.05
N MET A 38 -7.67 -19.73 -19.02
CA MET A 38 -8.36 -19.28 -20.21
C MET A 38 -7.69 -18.03 -20.81
N MET A 39 -7.28 -17.08 -19.99
CA MET A 39 -6.59 -15.86 -20.45
C MET A 39 -5.29 -16.18 -21.20
N GLN A 40 -4.58 -17.24 -20.82
CA GLN A 40 -3.37 -17.69 -21.51
C GLN A 40 -3.66 -18.19 -22.94
N THR A 41 -4.89 -18.58 -23.24
CA THR A 41 -5.29 -19.07 -24.56
C THR A 41 -5.73 -17.96 -25.52
N ILE A 42 -5.93 -16.73 -25.03
CA ILE A 42 -6.41 -15.60 -25.85
C ILE A 42 -5.22 -14.99 -26.62
N PRO A 43 -5.24 -14.98 -27.97
CA PRO A 43 -4.19 -14.36 -28.77
C PRO A 43 -4.07 -12.85 -28.46
N GLY A 44 -2.87 -12.38 -28.16
CA GLY A 44 -2.58 -10.98 -27.84
C GLY A 44 -2.68 -10.61 -26.34
N VAL A 45 -3.27 -11.47 -25.53
CA VAL A 45 -3.35 -11.30 -24.06
C VAL A 45 -2.28 -12.13 -23.37
N SER A 46 -1.96 -13.30 -23.92
CA SER A 46 -1.07 -14.32 -23.32
C SER A 46 0.36 -13.84 -23.00
N SER A 47 0.88 -12.84 -23.70
CA SER A 47 2.24 -12.33 -23.46
C SER A 47 2.36 -11.34 -22.29
N GLN A 48 1.23 -10.75 -21.85
CA GLN A 48 1.18 -9.76 -20.77
C GLN A 48 0.83 -10.35 -19.40
N PHE A 49 0.25 -11.56 -19.35
CA PHE A 49 -0.28 -12.20 -18.15
C PHE A 49 0.63 -13.30 -17.57
N LEU A 50 1.94 -13.11 -17.62
CA LEU A 50 2.90 -14.22 -17.41
C LEU A 50 3.36 -14.43 -15.97
N SER A 51 2.89 -13.72 -14.96
CA SER A 51 3.31 -14.01 -13.61
C SER A 51 2.10 -14.37 -12.71
N GLY A 52 1.99 -15.63 -12.37
CA GLY A 52 0.89 -16.17 -11.54
C GLY A 52 0.66 -15.49 -10.20
N GLN A 53 1.54 -14.60 -9.77
CA GLN A 53 1.36 -13.77 -8.57
C GLN A 53 0.49 -12.52 -8.83
N ASN A 54 0.38 -12.05 -10.07
CA ASN A 54 -0.37 -10.84 -10.42
C ASN A 54 -1.64 -11.13 -11.24
N ALA A 55 -1.98 -12.41 -11.43
CA ALA A 55 -3.09 -12.82 -12.30
C ALA A 55 -4.43 -12.15 -11.93
N GLU A 56 -4.74 -12.05 -10.64
CA GLU A 56 -5.96 -11.40 -10.18
C GLU A 56 -5.97 -9.89 -10.47
N MET A 57 -4.84 -9.23 -10.29
CA MET A 57 -4.69 -7.80 -10.61
C MET A 57 -4.83 -7.57 -12.12
N ASP A 58 -4.27 -8.46 -12.93
CA ASP A 58 -4.36 -8.39 -14.38
C ASP A 58 -5.80 -8.62 -14.88
N ILE A 59 -6.54 -9.56 -14.28
CA ILE A 59 -7.98 -9.74 -14.54
C ILE A 59 -8.75 -8.44 -14.30
N ILE A 60 -8.51 -7.78 -13.16
CA ILE A 60 -9.19 -6.54 -12.80
C ILE A 60 -8.79 -5.40 -13.73
N LYS A 61 -7.51 -5.24 -14.01
CA LYS A 61 -6.97 -4.18 -14.85
C LYS A 61 -7.51 -4.22 -16.28
N HIS A 62 -7.65 -5.42 -16.83
CA HIS A 62 -8.12 -5.65 -18.19
C HIS A 62 -9.57 -6.13 -18.25
N PHE A 63 -10.33 -5.97 -17.18
CA PHE A 63 -11.68 -6.51 -17.04
C PHE A 63 -12.61 -6.15 -18.19
N ASP A 64 -12.61 -4.89 -18.63
CA ASP A 64 -13.49 -4.44 -19.71
C ASP A 64 -13.22 -5.18 -21.04
N ALA A 65 -11.95 -5.48 -21.33
CA ALA A 65 -11.57 -6.24 -22.51
C ALA A 65 -11.87 -7.74 -22.38
N LEU A 66 -11.80 -8.27 -21.16
CA LEU A 66 -11.97 -9.69 -20.86
C LEU A 66 -13.42 -10.09 -20.54
N ARG A 67 -14.28 -9.14 -20.24
CA ARG A 67 -15.66 -9.38 -19.76
C ARG A 67 -16.42 -10.38 -20.62
N GLY A 68 -16.27 -10.32 -21.95
CA GLY A 68 -16.94 -11.23 -22.87
C GLY A 68 -16.50 -12.68 -22.76
N TYR A 69 -15.24 -12.92 -22.37
CA TYR A 69 -14.65 -14.25 -22.20
C TYR A 69 -14.87 -14.82 -20.80
N LEU A 70 -15.00 -13.93 -19.81
CA LEU A 70 -15.15 -14.30 -18.40
C LEU A 70 -16.58 -14.68 -18.02
N GLY A 71 -17.57 -14.42 -18.91
CA GLY A 71 -18.98 -14.69 -18.66
C GLY A 71 -19.35 -16.15 -18.43
N ASP A 72 -18.57 -17.09 -18.98
CA ASP A 72 -18.77 -18.53 -18.80
C ASP A 72 -18.12 -19.08 -17.51
N ILE A 73 -17.25 -18.29 -16.85
CA ILE A 73 -16.47 -18.70 -15.70
C ILE A 73 -16.98 -18.06 -14.41
N PHE A 74 -17.27 -16.75 -14.46
CA PHE A 74 -17.79 -16.00 -13.32
C PHE A 74 -19.32 -15.85 -13.45
N SER A 75 -19.99 -15.88 -12.32
CA SER A 75 -21.42 -15.53 -12.26
C SER A 75 -21.64 -14.04 -12.59
N ALA A 76 -22.86 -13.68 -12.98
CA ALA A 76 -23.22 -12.30 -13.29
C ALA A 76 -22.93 -11.35 -12.10
N SER A 77 -23.19 -11.80 -10.86
CA SER A 77 -22.90 -11.02 -9.65
C SER A 77 -21.40 -10.82 -9.41
N GLU A 78 -20.58 -11.86 -9.67
CA GLU A 78 -19.12 -11.75 -9.55
C GLU A 78 -18.54 -10.81 -10.61
N LEU A 79 -19.04 -10.87 -11.85
CA LEU A 79 -18.65 -9.96 -12.92
C LEU A 79 -18.96 -8.50 -12.57
N ASP A 80 -20.13 -8.23 -12.00
CA ASP A 80 -20.49 -6.87 -11.58
C ASP A 80 -19.60 -6.39 -10.41
N GLN A 81 -19.28 -7.27 -9.47
CA GLN A 81 -18.35 -6.96 -8.36
C GLN A 81 -16.92 -6.70 -8.87
N ILE A 82 -16.42 -7.52 -9.81
CA ILE A 82 -15.10 -7.31 -10.43
C ILE A 82 -15.10 -5.98 -11.19
N GLY A 83 -16.16 -5.69 -11.94
CA GLY A 83 -16.33 -4.42 -12.68
C GLY A 83 -16.40 -3.20 -11.75
N PHE A 84 -17.00 -3.32 -10.58
CA PHE A 84 -16.99 -2.27 -9.57
C PHE A 84 -15.57 -2.11 -8.98
N LEU A 85 -14.90 -3.21 -8.68
CA LEU A 85 -13.56 -3.20 -8.11
C LEU A 85 -12.55 -2.60 -9.09
N SER A 86 -12.65 -2.90 -10.39
CA SER A 86 -11.76 -2.36 -11.43
C SER A 86 -11.79 -0.83 -11.50
N LYS A 87 -12.95 -0.22 -11.22
CA LYS A 87 -13.12 1.24 -11.17
C LYS A 87 -12.69 1.86 -9.84
N GLY A 88 -12.76 1.09 -8.74
CA GLY A 88 -12.51 1.55 -7.38
C GLY A 88 -11.03 1.78 -7.06
N PHE A 89 -10.10 1.23 -7.84
CA PHE A 89 -8.66 1.40 -7.63
C PHE A 89 -8.07 2.64 -8.34
N HIS A 90 -8.88 3.43 -9.04
CA HIS A 90 -8.45 4.70 -9.61
C HIS A 90 -8.71 5.84 -8.63
N PHE A 91 -7.66 6.51 -8.19
CA PHE A 91 -7.74 7.65 -7.28
C PHE A 91 -6.88 8.81 -7.80
N LEU A 92 -7.48 9.98 -8.00
CA LEU A 92 -6.80 11.18 -8.54
C LEU A 92 -6.03 10.93 -9.85
N GLY A 93 -6.54 10.06 -10.72
CA GLY A 93 -5.86 9.70 -11.96
C GLY A 93 -4.71 8.69 -11.80
N LEU A 94 -4.51 8.17 -10.59
CA LEU A 94 -3.56 7.10 -10.28
C LEU A 94 -4.29 5.77 -10.26
N ASP A 95 -3.75 4.79 -10.98
CA ASP A 95 -4.17 3.39 -10.86
C ASP A 95 -3.38 2.73 -9.73
N LEU A 96 -4.02 2.61 -8.58
CA LEU A 96 -3.39 2.10 -7.36
C LEU A 96 -3.03 0.60 -7.41
N LEU A 97 -3.48 -0.13 -8.43
CA LEU A 97 -3.06 -1.51 -8.68
C LEU A 97 -1.70 -1.58 -9.37
N GLN A 98 -1.30 -0.53 -10.07
CA GLN A 98 0.01 -0.48 -10.71
C GLN A 98 1.13 -0.31 -9.69
N THR A 99 2.31 -0.86 -10.04
CA THR A 99 3.54 -0.62 -9.29
C THR A 99 4.28 0.56 -9.93
N PRO A 100 4.82 1.51 -9.15
CA PRO A 100 5.65 2.57 -9.70
C PRO A 100 6.85 2.05 -10.51
N ALA A 101 7.43 0.91 -10.11
CA ALA A 101 8.53 0.26 -10.82
C ALA A 101 8.17 -0.19 -12.25
N GLY A 102 6.91 -0.52 -12.51
CA GLY A 102 6.40 -0.92 -13.82
C GLY A 102 5.83 0.23 -14.65
N SER A 103 5.84 1.44 -14.14
CA SER A 103 5.31 2.62 -14.83
C SER A 103 6.39 3.43 -15.55
N ASP A 104 6.00 4.20 -16.58
CA ASP A 104 6.90 5.12 -17.24
C ASP A 104 7.50 6.14 -16.28
N PHE A 105 8.77 6.56 -16.52
CA PHE A 105 9.51 7.45 -15.63
C PHE A 105 8.81 8.81 -15.38
N TRP A 106 8.00 9.30 -16.31
CA TRP A 106 7.21 10.53 -16.17
C TRP A 106 5.77 10.30 -15.71
N SER A 107 5.43 9.07 -15.27
CA SER A 107 4.11 8.75 -14.74
C SER A 107 3.89 9.39 -13.36
N PHE A 108 2.65 9.83 -13.11
CA PHE A 108 2.22 10.28 -11.78
C PHE A 108 2.41 9.21 -10.68
N MET A 109 2.60 7.95 -11.06
CA MET A 109 2.89 6.86 -10.11
C MET A 109 4.17 7.09 -9.28
N TRP A 110 5.16 7.80 -9.84
CA TRP A 110 6.38 8.18 -9.12
C TRP A 110 6.15 9.16 -7.97
N LEU A 111 4.99 9.83 -7.97
CA LEU A 111 4.61 10.69 -6.86
C LEU A 111 4.46 9.91 -5.55
N ILE A 112 4.05 8.63 -5.61
CA ILE A 112 3.82 7.77 -4.43
C ILE A 112 5.12 7.55 -3.64
N PRO A 113 6.21 6.98 -4.21
CA PRO A 113 7.46 6.81 -3.47
C PRO A 113 8.07 8.14 -3.02
N VAL A 114 7.94 9.22 -3.81
CA VAL A 114 8.42 10.56 -3.42
C VAL A 114 7.66 11.08 -2.20
N LEU A 115 6.32 11.00 -2.21
CA LEU A 115 5.50 11.40 -1.06
C LEU A 115 5.74 10.52 0.17
N CYS A 116 6.04 9.23 0.00
CA CYS A 116 6.45 8.36 1.10
C CYS A 116 7.71 8.87 1.81
N VAL A 117 8.75 9.24 1.05
CA VAL A 117 9.98 9.82 1.63
C VAL A 117 9.69 11.14 2.31
N VAL A 118 9.00 12.06 1.62
CA VAL A 118 8.72 13.40 2.13
C VAL A 118 7.90 13.33 3.43
N SER A 119 6.82 12.54 3.44
CA SER A 119 5.99 12.37 4.63
C SER A 119 6.74 11.73 5.78
N ALA A 120 7.56 10.71 5.51
CA ALA A 120 8.35 10.02 6.52
C ALA A 120 9.46 10.93 7.10
N TRP A 121 10.19 11.67 6.28
CA TRP A 121 11.19 12.64 6.77
C TRP A 121 10.54 13.80 7.52
N PHE A 122 9.41 14.29 7.06
CA PHE A 122 8.68 15.34 7.77
C PHE A 122 8.21 14.84 9.14
N SER A 123 7.66 13.63 9.21
CA SER A 123 7.28 13.00 10.47
C SER A 123 8.49 12.83 11.39
N GLN A 124 9.61 12.34 10.87
CA GLN A 124 10.86 12.18 11.61
C GLN A 124 11.38 13.51 12.17
N PHE A 125 11.33 14.57 11.37
CA PHE A 125 11.75 15.91 11.79
C PHE A 125 10.90 16.43 12.95
N VAL A 126 9.57 16.29 12.86
CA VAL A 126 8.65 16.70 13.93
C VAL A 126 8.87 15.87 15.20
N MET A 127 9.02 14.55 15.07
CA MET A 127 9.28 13.67 16.21
C MET A 127 10.61 13.97 16.91
N THR A 128 11.66 14.24 16.14
CA THR A 128 12.99 14.59 16.70
C THR A 128 12.93 15.91 17.49
N ARG A 129 12.13 16.87 17.02
CA ARG A 129 11.92 18.14 17.77
C ARG A 129 11.06 17.98 19.01
N SER A 130 10.09 17.08 18.96
CA SER A 130 9.13 16.86 20.06
C SER A 130 9.69 15.95 21.16
N GLN A 131 10.70 15.13 20.86
CA GLN A 131 11.30 14.15 21.79
C GLN A 131 12.81 14.35 21.90
N PRO A 132 13.29 15.06 22.93
CA PRO A 132 14.72 15.33 23.15
C PRO A 132 15.60 14.07 23.23
N ALA A 133 15.04 12.96 23.72
CA ALA A 133 15.72 11.66 23.76
C ALA A 133 16.09 11.14 22.36
N MET A 134 15.29 11.44 21.33
CA MET A 134 15.62 11.09 19.95
C MET A 134 16.66 12.02 19.33
N ALA A 135 16.64 13.29 19.72
CA ALA A 135 17.63 14.27 19.26
C ALA A 135 19.06 13.97 19.77
N GLY A 136 19.17 13.34 20.94
CA GLY A 136 20.45 12.96 21.56
C GLY A 136 21.11 11.71 20.99
N GLN A 137 20.47 10.98 20.10
CA GLN A 137 21.03 9.76 19.52
C GLN A 137 22.20 10.08 18.60
N LYS A 138 23.31 9.33 18.80
CA LYS A 138 24.58 9.50 18.08
C LYS A 138 24.97 8.21 17.34
N GLY A 139 25.86 8.35 16.36
CA GLY A 139 26.44 7.20 15.65
C GLY A 139 25.47 6.46 14.75
N CYS A 140 25.56 5.14 14.74
CA CYS A 140 24.81 4.23 13.86
C CYS A 140 23.29 4.40 13.97
N MET A 141 22.77 4.66 15.17
CA MET A 141 21.34 4.85 15.40
C MET A 141 20.80 6.07 14.66
N LYS A 142 21.57 7.16 14.60
CA LYS A 142 21.19 8.34 13.83
C LYS A 142 21.14 8.05 12.32
N VAL A 143 22.13 7.32 11.81
CA VAL A 143 22.15 6.90 10.40
C VAL A 143 20.93 6.03 10.09
N LEU A 144 20.62 5.06 10.95
CA LEU A 144 19.46 4.17 10.78
C LEU A 144 18.14 4.96 10.74
N MET A 145 17.98 5.96 11.60
CA MET A 145 16.77 6.82 11.63
C MET A 145 16.53 7.53 10.30
N TYR A 146 17.57 7.97 9.59
CA TYR A 146 17.45 8.62 8.28
C TYR A 146 17.41 7.65 7.12
N ALA A 147 17.93 6.44 7.29
CA ALA A 147 17.91 5.39 6.28
C ALA A 147 16.55 4.68 6.19
N LEU A 148 15.82 4.52 7.30
CA LEU A 148 14.51 3.88 7.33
C LEU A 148 13.50 4.50 6.36
N PRO A 149 13.37 5.85 6.25
CA PRO A 149 12.50 6.46 5.25
C PRO A 149 12.85 6.11 3.80
N LEU A 150 14.13 5.93 3.48
CA LEU A 150 14.57 5.53 2.14
C LEU A 150 14.17 4.07 1.84
N MET A 151 14.23 3.20 2.85
CA MET A 151 13.74 1.83 2.73
C MET A 151 12.22 1.81 2.49
N SER A 152 11.46 2.67 3.16
CA SER A 152 10.02 2.82 2.92
C SER A 152 9.72 3.26 1.47
N ALA A 153 10.54 4.17 0.92
CA ALA A 153 10.41 4.58 -0.48
C ALA A 153 10.70 3.43 -1.45
N TYR A 154 11.71 2.62 -1.16
CA TYR A 154 12.00 1.43 -1.97
C TYR A 154 10.82 0.46 -1.98
N PHE A 155 10.22 0.18 -0.83
CA PHE A 155 9.02 -0.64 -0.78
C PHE A 155 7.84 -0.01 -1.53
N ALA A 156 7.61 1.30 -1.36
CA ALA A 156 6.57 2.02 -2.11
C ALA A 156 6.82 2.03 -3.63
N TYR A 157 8.06 1.86 -4.07
CA TYR A 157 8.43 1.76 -5.47
C TYR A 157 8.13 0.38 -6.07
N VAL A 158 8.41 -0.71 -5.32
CA VAL A 158 8.25 -2.09 -5.82
C VAL A 158 6.88 -2.71 -5.53
N MET A 159 6.13 -2.13 -4.60
CA MET A 159 4.78 -2.61 -4.23
C MET A 159 3.69 -1.88 -5.03
N PRO A 160 2.46 -2.44 -5.11
CA PRO A 160 1.31 -1.75 -5.69
C PRO A 160 1.09 -0.37 -5.04
N GLY A 161 0.69 0.61 -5.85
CA GLY A 161 0.48 2.00 -5.43
C GLY A 161 -0.43 2.16 -4.20
N ALA A 162 -1.43 1.29 -4.05
CA ALA A 162 -2.32 1.26 -2.88
C ALA A 162 -1.57 1.09 -1.56
N VAL A 163 -0.51 0.27 -1.52
CA VAL A 163 0.30 0.05 -0.31
C VAL A 163 1.10 1.30 0.03
N GLY A 164 1.73 1.92 -0.97
CA GLY A 164 2.45 3.19 -0.78
C GLY A 164 1.52 4.31 -0.33
N PHE A 165 0.33 4.40 -0.93
CA PHE A 165 -0.70 5.37 -0.55
C PHE A 165 -1.16 5.18 0.90
N TYR A 166 -1.44 3.94 1.31
CA TYR A 166 -1.74 3.63 2.71
C TYR A 166 -0.59 4.07 3.64
N TRP A 167 0.65 3.86 3.24
CA TRP A 167 1.81 4.25 4.05
C TRP A 167 1.89 5.76 4.26
N ILE A 168 1.64 6.55 3.21
CA ILE A 168 1.58 8.01 3.29
C ILE A 168 0.49 8.44 4.29
N ILE A 169 -0.75 7.94 4.11
CA ILE A 169 -1.88 8.29 4.98
C ILE A 169 -1.62 7.88 6.43
N SER A 170 -1.13 6.66 6.66
CA SER A 170 -0.79 6.16 7.99
C SER A 170 0.27 7.02 8.69
N THR A 171 1.29 7.46 7.94
CA THR A 171 2.34 8.36 8.45
C THR A 171 1.77 9.72 8.83
N LEU A 172 0.92 10.30 7.98
CA LEU A 172 0.28 11.60 8.25
C LEU A 172 -0.68 11.53 9.43
N VAL A 173 -1.49 10.48 9.54
CA VAL A 173 -2.39 10.28 10.69
C VAL A 173 -1.60 10.10 11.98
N SER A 174 -0.50 9.33 11.96
CA SER A 174 0.38 9.15 13.11
C SER A 174 1.05 10.45 13.52
N LEU A 175 1.45 11.28 12.56
CA LEU A 175 2.00 12.60 12.80
C LEU A 175 0.97 13.52 13.47
N LEU A 176 -0.26 13.57 12.93
CA LEU A 176 -1.35 14.36 13.51
C LEU A 176 -1.66 13.91 14.94
N ALA A 177 -1.76 12.60 15.18
CA ALA A 177 -1.96 12.05 16.52
C ALA A 177 -0.85 12.48 17.48
N THR A 178 0.42 12.44 17.04
CA THR A 178 1.56 12.90 17.83
C THR A 178 1.49 14.39 18.16
N LEU A 179 1.12 15.22 17.18
CA LEU A 179 0.96 16.68 17.39
C LEU A 179 -0.16 16.99 18.37
N VAL A 180 -1.29 16.28 18.26
CA VAL A 180 -2.44 16.43 19.17
C VAL A 180 -2.04 16.03 20.59
N VAL A 181 -1.41 14.86 20.75
CA VAL A 181 -0.95 14.39 22.07
C VAL A 181 0.07 15.37 22.67
N ASN A 182 1.04 15.85 21.91
CA ASN A 182 2.04 16.80 22.39
C ASN A 182 1.44 18.15 22.77
N LYS A 183 0.33 18.56 22.15
CA LYS A 183 -0.38 19.80 22.50
C LYS A 183 -1.15 19.70 23.82
N PHE A 184 -1.78 18.54 24.09
CA PHE A 184 -2.61 18.34 25.28
C PHE A 184 -1.85 17.75 26.45
N TYR A 185 -0.78 16.99 26.20
CA TYR A 185 0.04 16.35 27.23
C TYR A 185 1.51 16.72 27.00
N SER A 186 2.00 17.71 27.74
CA SER A 186 3.44 18.02 27.74
C SER A 186 4.21 16.78 28.19
N HIS A 187 5.33 16.51 27.52
CA HIS A 187 6.22 15.36 27.85
C HIS A 187 6.62 15.33 29.32
N GLN A 188 6.77 16.50 29.94
CA GLN A 188 7.07 16.64 31.37
C GLN A 188 5.95 16.13 32.28
N GLN A 189 4.68 16.30 31.89
CA GLN A 189 3.53 15.83 32.67
C GLN A 189 3.36 14.30 32.56
N LEU A 190 3.69 13.71 31.41
CA LEU A 190 3.66 12.26 31.25
C LEU A 190 4.78 11.57 32.03
N THR A 191 6.00 12.12 32.03
CA THR A 191 7.13 11.58 32.78
C THR A 191 6.87 11.70 34.28
N ALA A 192 6.38 12.85 34.77
CA ALA A 192 6.03 13.04 36.17
C ALA A 192 4.92 12.10 36.67
N LYS A 193 3.96 11.74 35.80
CA LYS A 193 2.91 10.76 36.15
C LYS A 193 3.42 9.31 36.17
N MET A 194 4.41 8.97 35.35
CA MET A 194 5.04 7.64 35.38
C MET A 194 6.01 7.45 36.53
N GLU A 195 6.66 8.53 37.00
CA GLU A 195 7.53 8.51 38.19
C GLU A 195 6.75 8.51 39.52
N ALA A 196 5.46 8.90 39.47
CA ALA A 196 4.59 8.93 40.65
C ALA A 196 3.77 7.62 40.85
N GLN A 197 3.91 6.63 40.00
CA GLN A 197 3.36 5.29 40.10
C GLN A 197 4.41 4.27 40.49
#